data_6fe1f8568e38114ecd386db1d9521d5c
#
_entry.id   6fe1f8568e38114ecd386db1d9521d5c
#
_cell.length_a   1.000
_cell.length_b   1.000
_cell.length_c   1.000
_cell.angle_alpha   90.00
_cell.angle_beta   90.00
_cell.angle_gamma   90.00
#
_symmetry.space_group_name_H-M   'P 1'
#
loop_
_entity.id
_entity.type
_entity.pdbx_description
1 polymer ?
#
loop_
_entity_poly.entity_id
_entity_poly.type
_entity_poly.pdbx_seq_one_letter_code
_entity_poly.pdbx_strand_id
1 'polypeptide(L)'
;MRNNKKFMFVLVSLMVMSLWLAACGNNKTNNETNSAATNEAATNAPAATDAPTERTLTDELGHEVTIPANPQRIVASYLEDHLVALGIKPVAQWSVPNGIQDYLSADLEGIPTIAYDLPFEAMTSFEPDLILMAYDGNVEGEKFDQYTKIAPTFTIGDKLTADWRGALLKIGEVVGKSEEAQKVLDTYDAKAKEAKEKLQAAAAGQSAAALWFVQGNFYIVSDQLSSGDLLYNQLGLTVPAVVKEISATGTGNWNAIPLEKLAELDAEHIFLINSGTETDSQALSDPIWKNIPAVKNGKVYEYPSTSSWLYAGTIAYSQVIDDVLESIVK
;
A
#
# COMPACT_ATOMS: atom_id res chain seq x y z
N MET A 1 -34.34 -10.80 41.26
CA MET A 1 -35.26 -11.78 40.70
C MET A 1 -34.65 -12.27 39.43
N ARG A 2 -33.94 -13.42 39.48
CA ARG A 2 -34.43 -14.77 39.20
C ARG A 2 -34.82 -14.90 37.70
N ASN A 3 -34.33 -15.76 36.89
CA ASN A 3 -33.69 -17.10 37.03
C ASN A 3 -33.02 -17.51 35.70
N ASN A 4 -31.89 -18.14 35.82
CA ASN A 4 -31.36 -19.28 35.11
C ASN A 4 -32.34 -20.14 34.26
N LYS A 5 -31.87 -20.67 33.10
CA LYS A 5 -31.83 -22.13 32.88
C LYS A 5 -30.92 -22.49 31.69
N LYS A 6 -29.90 -23.23 32.04
CA LYS A 6 -29.10 -24.11 31.17
C LYS A 6 -29.98 -25.20 30.57
N PHE A 7 -29.74 -25.64 29.36
CA PHE A 7 -29.95 -27.04 28.98
C PHE A 7 -28.86 -27.47 28.00
N MET A 8 -28.14 -28.43 28.48
CA MET A 8 -27.11 -29.23 27.83
C MET A 8 -27.80 -30.52 27.36
N PHE A 9 -27.62 -30.93 26.12
CA PHE A 9 -27.75 -32.33 25.75
C PHE A 9 -26.65 -32.76 24.79
N VAL A 10 -26.03 -33.81 25.24
CA VAL A 10 -24.90 -34.57 24.73
C VAL A 10 -25.47 -35.84 24.07
N LEU A 11 -24.64 -36.45 23.24
CA LEU A 11 -24.58 -37.89 22.83
C LEU A 11 -25.08 -38.19 21.40
N VAL A 12 -24.23 -38.64 20.57
CA VAL A 12 -23.47 -39.92 20.43
C VAL A 12 -23.98 -40.78 19.26
N SER A 13 -23.04 -41.21 18.47
CA SER A 13 -22.90 -42.54 17.79
C SER A 13 -23.49 -42.66 16.38
N LEU A 14 -22.99 -43.38 15.44
CA LEU A 14 -21.93 -44.37 15.20
C LEU A 14 -21.75 -44.53 13.68
N MET A 15 -20.57 -44.55 13.21
CA MET A 15 -19.90 -45.54 12.35
C MET A 15 -20.78 -46.47 11.48
N VAL A 16 -20.67 -46.36 10.15
CA VAL A 16 -20.72 -47.56 9.27
C VAL A 16 -19.69 -47.41 8.14
N MET A 17 -18.75 -48.28 8.20
CA MET A 17 -17.70 -48.61 7.23
C MET A 17 -18.28 -49.61 6.23
N SER A 18 -18.11 -49.39 4.93
CA SER A 18 -18.25 -50.49 3.96
C SER A 18 -17.23 -50.32 2.84
N LEU A 19 -16.24 -51.19 2.94
CA LEU A 19 -15.34 -51.59 1.86
C LEU A 19 -16.11 -52.37 0.79
N TRP A 20 -15.82 -52.09 -0.48
CA TRP A 20 -15.96 -53.07 -1.54
C TRP A 20 -14.68 -53.10 -2.37
N LEU A 21 -14.04 -54.29 -2.31
CA LEU A 21 -12.88 -54.71 -3.07
C LEU A 21 -13.32 -55.52 -4.29
N ALA A 22 -12.63 -55.29 -5.39
CA ALA A 22 -12.15 -56.18 -6.42
C ALA A 22 -13.11 -57.11 -7.19
N ALA A 23 -12.97 -57.09 -8.49
CA ALA A 23 -12.91 -58.32 -9.32
C ALA A 23 -12.03 -58.11 -10.55
N CYS A 24 -10.91 -58.79 -10.56
CA CYS A 24 -10.15 -59.16 -11.72
C CYS A 24 -10.90 -60.21 -12.54
N GLY A 25 -10.93 -60.07 -13.86
CA GLY A 25 -11.40 -61.09 -14.80
C GLY A 25 -10.46 -61.16 -15.97
N ASN A 26 -9.59 -62.18 -15.95
CA ASN A 26 -8.65 -62.52 -16.98
C ASN A 26 -9.34 -63.43 -17.99
N ASN A 27 -9.23 -63.16 -19.29
CA ASN A 27 -9.35 -64.21 -20.27
C ASN A 27 -8.42 -63.98 -21.45
N LYS A 28 -7.51 -64.93 -21.62
CA LYS A 28 -6.58 -65.09 -22.74
C LYS A 28 -7.32 -65.66 -23.97
N THR A 29 -7.09 -65.16 -25.14
CA THR A 29 -6.94 -66.02 -26.33
C THR A 29 -5.99 -65.34 -27.30
N ASN A 30 -4.99 -66.13 -27.71
CA ASN A 30 -3.94 -65.80 -28.65
C ASN A 30 -4.53 -65.60 -30.08
N ASN A 31 -4.01 -64.65 -30.88
CA ASN A 31 -3.50 -64.99 -32.20
C ASN A 31 -2.51 -63.95 -32.67
N GLU A 32 -1.40 -64.44 -33.15
CA GLU A 32 -0.30 -63.66 -33.75
C GLU A 32 -0.73 -63.10 -35.12
N THR A 33 -0.33 -61.89 -35.44
CA THR A 33 0.35 -61.58 -36.70
C THR A 33 0.94 -60.14 -36.68
N ASN A 34 2.16 -60.08 -37.11
CA ASN A 34 3.09 -59.01 -37.37
C ASN A 34 2.47 -57.74 -38.01
N SER A 35 2.84 -56.53 -37.58
CA SER A 35 3.48 -55.51 -38.40
C SER A 35 3.71 -54.17 -37.70
N ALA A 36 4.93 -53.71 -37.84
CA ALA A 36 5.40 -52.32 -37.94
C ALA A 36 5.15 -51.36 -36.77
N ALA A 37 6.25 -51.06 -36.07
CA ALA A 37 6.44 -49.92 -35.22
C ALA A 37 6.22 -48.59 -36.01
N THR A 38 5.27 -47.79 -35.53
CA THR A 38 5.28 -46.34 -35.75
C THR A 38 5.36 -45.68 -34.36
N ASN A 39 6.54 -45.08 -34.14
CA ASN A 39 6.75 -44.15 -33.03
C ASN A 39 5.84 -42.91 -33.26
N GLU A 40 4.73 -42.84 -32.59
CA GLU A 40 4.07 -41.58 -32.38
C GLU A 40 4.79 -40.85 -31.24
N ALA A 41 5.59 -39.87 -31.64
CA ALA A 41 6.11 -38.86 -30.75
C ALA A 41 4.90 -38.14 -30.11
N ALA A 42 4.75 -38.33 -28.81
CA ALA A 42 3.87 -37.46 -28.01
C ALA A 42 4.40 -36.03 -28.13
N THR A 43 3.80 -35.24 -29.00
CA THR A 43 3.97 -33.80 -29.01
C THR A 43 3.35 -33.27 -27.72
N ASN A 44 4.21 -32.91 -26.78
CA ASN A 44 3.82 -32.00 -25.70
C ASN A 44 3.37 -30.70 -26.38
N ALA A 45 2.07 -30.55 -26.55
CA ALA A 45 1.49 -29.24 -26.82
C ALA A 45 1.85 -28.33 -25.64
N PRO A 46 2.39 -27.11 -25.87
CA PRO A 46 2.55 -26.15 -24.83
C PRO A 46 1.17 -25.95 -24.17
N ALA A 47 1.13 -25.95 -22.85
CA ALA A 47 -0.07 -25.53 -22.12
C ALA A 47 -0.53 -24.19 -22.71
N ALA A 48 -1.75 -24.15 -23.20
CA ALA A 48 -2.35 -22.90 -23.62
C ALA A 48 -2.33 -21.98 -22.41
N THR A 49 -1.56 -20.91 -22.45
CA THR A 49 -1.72 -19.77 -21.54
C THR A 49 -3.10 -19.24 -21.81
N ASP A 50 -4.02 -19.42 -20.87
CA ASP A 50 -5.36 -18.87 -20.96
C ASP A 50 -5.24 -17.37 -21.23
N ALA A 51 -5.83 -16.92 -22.35
CA ALA A 51 -5.88 -15.49 -22.65
C ALA A 51 -6.61 -14.77 -21.51
N PRO A 52 -6.16 -13.57 -21.12
CA PRO A 52 -6.85 -12.79 -20.09
C PRO A 52 -8.33 -12.66 -20.45
N THR A 53 -9.21 -12.89 -19.47
CA THR A 53 -10.66 -12.76 -19.64
C THR A 53 -11.19 -11.64 -18.77
N GLU A 54 -12.31 -11.04 -19.19
CA GLU A 54 -13.04 -10.12 -18.32
C GLU A 54 -13.41 -10.79 -17.00
N ARG A 55 -13.37 -10.02 -15.91
CA ARG A 55 -13.65 -10.48 -14.55
C ARG A 55 -14.64 -9.55 -13.90
N THR A 56 -15.64 -10.09 -13.20
CA THR A 56 -16.51 -9.29 -12.34
C THR A 56 -16.00 -9.38 -10.91
N LEU A 57 -15.67 -8.24 -10.33
CA LEU A 57 -15.21 -8.10 -8.95
C LEU A 57 -16.15 -7.15 -8.20
N THR A 58 -16.27 -7.37 -6.89
CA THR A 58 -17.02 -6.47 -6.01
C THR A 58 -16.03 -5.48 -5.38
N ASP A 59 -16.32 -4.19 -5.49
CA ASP A 59 -15.51 -3.13 -4.86
C ASP A 59 -15.82 -3.00 -3.36
N GLU A 60 -15.08 -2.14 -2.64
CA GLU A 60 -15.27 -1.97 -1.19
C GLU A 60 -16.61 -1.34 -0.80
N LEU A 61 -17.32 -0.71 -1.75
CA LEU A 61 -18.67 -0.16 -1.54
C LEU A 61 -19.80 -1.12 -1.96
N GLY A 62 -19.46 -2.31 -2.44
CA GLY A 62 -20.40 -3.36 -2.83
C GLY A 62 -20.88 -3.29 -4.27
N HIS A 63 -20.27 -2.48 -5.14
CA HIS A 63 -20.59 -2.45 -6.55
C HIS A 63 -19.95 -3.64 -7.27
N GLU A 64 -20.73 -4.33 -8.12
CA GLU A 64 -20.20 -5.32 -9.05
C GLU A 64 -19.66 -4.63 -10.29
N VAL A 65 -18.34 -4.73 -10.51
CA VAL A 65 -17.62 -4.06 -11.59
C VAL A 65 -17.03 -5.09 -12.54
N THR A 66 -17.38 -5.02 -13.82
CA THR A 66 -16.75 -5.84 -14.86
C THR A 66 -15.45 -5.19 -15.29
N ILE A 67 -14.34 -5.79 -14.92
CA ILE A 67 -12.99 -5.33 -15.23
C ILE A 67 -12.58 -5.86 -16.60
N PRO A 68 -12.07 -5.02 -17.52
CA PRO A 68 -11.53 -5.47 -18.79
C PRO A 68 -10.44 -6.54 -18.63
N ALA A 69 -10.33 -7.43 -19.58
CA ALA A 69 -9.35 -8.54 -19.56
C ALA A 69 -7.90 -8.04 -19.35
N ASN A 70 -7.56 -6.92 -19.95
CA ASN A 70 -6.22 -6.31 -19.89
C ASN A 70 -6.33 -4.78 -19.99
N PRO A 71 -6.68 -4.09 -18.90
CA PRO A 71 -6.82 -2.64 -18.92
C PRO A 71 -5.46 -1.98 -19.20
N GLN A 72 -5.43 -1.03 -20.14
CA GLN A 72 -4.21 -0.35 -20.60
C GLN A 72 -4.24 1.16 -20.31
N ARG A 73 -5.42 1.74 -20.15
CA ARG A 73 -5.61 3.16 -19.95
C ARG A 73 -6.24 3.43 -18.58
N ILE A 74 -5.41 3.29 -17.55
CA ILE A 74 -5.86 3.37 -16.17
C ILE A 74 -5.69 4.78 -15.63
N VAL A 75 -6.75 5.34 -15.04
CA VAL A 75 -6.64 6.48 -14.12
C VAL A 75 -6.79 5.94 -12.70
N ALA A 76 -5.83 6.29 -11.84
CA ALA A 76 -5.83 5.85 -10.45
C ALA A 76 -5.57 7.05 -9.54
N SER A 77 -6.62 7.57 -8.93
CA SER A 77 -6.53 8.75 -8.06
C SER A 77 -5.78 8.44 -6.78
N TYR A 78 -4.61 9.05 -6.58
CA TYR A 78 -3.75 8.90 -5.39
C TYR A 78 -3.21 7.47 -5.16
N LEU A 79 -3.28 6.60 -6.18
CA LEU A 79 -2.87 5.19 -6.12
C LEU A 79 -1.69 4.91 -7.07
N GLU A 80 -1.02 5.97 -7.56
CA GLU A 80 0.04 5.88 -8.54
C GLU A 80 1.23 5.04 -8.07
N ASP A 81 1.59 5.09 -6.76
CA ASP A 81 2.65 4.26 -6.17
C ASP A 81 2.40 2.77 -6.46
N HIS A 82 1.18 2.31 -6.24
CA HIS A 82 0.81 0.91 -6.46
C HIS A 82 0.87 0.52 -7.93
N LEU A 83 0.40 1.39 -8.84
CA LEU A 83 0.47 1.12 -10.27
C LEU A 83 1.91 1.06 -10.76
N VAL A 84 2.74 2.04 -10.37
CA VAL A 84 4.17 2.08 -10.73
C VAL A 84 4.90 0.86 -10.19
N ALA A 85 4.63 0.47 -8.94
CA ALA A 85 5.20 -0.73 -8.34
C ALA A 85 4.84 -2.02 -9.11
N LEU A 86 3.66 -2.05 -9.75
CA LEU A 86 3.22 -3.14 -10.64
C LEU A 86 3.70 -3.00 -12.09
N GLY A 87 4.53 -1.98 -12.39
CA GLY A 87 5.03 -1.70 -13.73
C GLY A 87 3.97 -1.12 -14.67
N ILE A 88 2.95 -0.46 -14.13
CA ILE A 88 1.86 0.17 -14.88
C ILE A 88 2.02 1.68 -14.81
N LYS A 89 1.99 2.36 -15.97
CA LYS A 89 1.92 3.82 -16.04
C LYS A 89 0.46 4.25 -16.19
N PRO A 90 -0.09 5.07 -15.28
CA PRO A 90 -1.43 5.63 -15.45
C PRO A 90 -1.47 6.60 -16.64
N VAL A 91 -2.65 6.86 -17.19
CA VAL A 91 -2.80 7.86 -18.27
C VAL A 91 -2.94 9.28 -17.75
N ALA A 92 -3.16 9.45 -16.45
CA ALA A 92 -3.12 10.72 -15.74
C ALA A 92 -2.60 10.50 -14.32
N GLN A 93 -1.89 11.48 -13.77
CA GLN A 93 -1.43 11.47 -12.38
C GLN A 93 -2.21 12.49 -11.55
N TRP A 94 -2.57 12.08 -10.35
CA TRP A 94 -3.27 12.94 -9.39
C TRP A 94 -2.44 14.18 -9.03
N SER A 95 -3.13 15.31 -8.83
CA SER A 95 -2.48 16.56 -8.45
C SER A 95 -3.33 17.40 -7.52
N VAL A 96 -2.65 18.12 -6.63
CA VAL A 96 -3.20 19.23 -5.86
C VAL A 96 -2.68 20.57 -6.42
N PRO A 97 -3.24 21.73 -6.01
CA PRO A 97 -2.80 23.02 -6.54
C PRO A 97 -1.29 23.27 -6.45
N ASN A 98 -0.61 22.64 -5.49
CA ASN A 98 0.80 22.90 -5.19
C ASN A 98 1.72 21.69 -5.40
N GLY A 99 1.26 20.61 -6.03
CA GLY A 99 2.14 19.45 -6.22
C GLY A 99 1.46 18.21 -6.78
N ILE A 100 2.31 17.24 -7.04
CA ILE A 100 2.02 15.86 -7.44
C ILE A 100 2.73 14.93 -6.47
N GLN A 101 2.74 13.64 -6.75
CA GLN A 101 3.61 12.69 -6.04
C GLN A 101 5.03 12.74 -6.64
N ASP A 102 5.77 13.82 -6.32
CA ASP A 102 7.07 14.14 -6.94
C ASP A 102 8.11 13.02 -6.82
N TYR A 103 8.05 12.20 -5.77
CA TYR A 103 8.94 11.05 -5.59
C TYR A 103 8.77 9.97 -6.67
N LEU A 104 7.69 10.02 -7.45
CA LEU A 104 7.42 9.17 -8.61
C LEU A 104 7.75 9.86 -9.95
N SER A 105 8.31 11.06 -9.94
CA SER A 105 8.49 11.89 -11.14
C SER A 105 9.31 11.20 -12.25
N ALA A 106 10.29 10.36 -11.88
CA ALA A 106 11.08 9.61 -12.86
C ALA A 106 10.24 8.56 -13.62
N ASP A 107 9.28 7.93 -12.94
CA ASP A 107 8.41 6.91 -13.53
C ASP A 107 7.22 7.53 -14.28
N LEU A 108 6.76 8.70 -13.83
CA LEU A 108 5.60 9.40 -14.35
C LEU A 108 5.95 10.58 -15.26
N GLU A 109 7.20 10.67 -15.73
CA GLU A 109 7.61 11.71 -16.66
C GLU A 109 6.72 11.72 -17.91
N GLY A 110 6.20 12.90 -18.24
CA GLY A 110 5.34 13.13 -19.41
C GLY A 110 3.88 12.70 -19.20
N ILE A 111 3.51 12.14 -18.06
CA ILE A 111 2.11 11.82 -17.75
C ILE A 111 1.39 13.11 -17.33
N PRO A 112 0.28 13.51 -18.01
CA PRO A 112 -0.48 14.69 -17.65
C PRO A 112 -1.12 14.56 -16.28
N THR A 113 -1.44 15.69 -15.66
CA THR A 113 -2.10 15.73 -14.35
C THR A 113 -3.62 15.76 -14.46
N ILE A 114 -4.30 15.17 -13.48
CA ILE A 114 -5.71 15.38 -13.19
C ILE A 114 -5.84 15.99 -11.79
N ALA A 115 -6.71 17.02 -11.65
CA ALA A 115 -6.93 17.65 -10.36
C ALA A 115 -7.56 16.69 -9.35
N TYR A 116 -7.29 16.89 -8.05
CA TYR A 116 -7.71 16.01 -6.95
C TYR A 116 -9.23 15.84 -6.83
N ASP A 117 -10.01 16.78 -7.33
CA ASP A 117 -11.48 16.73 -7.37
C ASP A 117 -12.03 15.93 -8.57
N LEU A 118 -11.14 15.44 -9.44
CA LEU A 118 -11.41 14.51 -10.54
C LEU A 118 -12.54 14.98 -11.49
N PRO A 119 -12.42 16.14 -12.15
CA PRO A 119 -13.48 16.66 -13.00
C PRO A 119 -13.85 15.67 -14.11
N PHE A 120 -15.15 15.44 -14.35
CA PHE A 120 -15.64 14.46 -15.34
C PHE A 120 -15.17 14.74 -16.76
N GLU A 121 -15.06 16.02 -17.15
CA GLU A 121 -14.56 16.41 -18.47
C GLU A 121 -13.09 16.03 -18.63
N ALA A 122 -12.26 16.30 -17.61
CA ALA A 122 -10.86 15.89 -17.61
C ALA A 122 -10.75 14.35 -17.63
N MET A 123 -11.51 13.65 -16.78
CA MET A 123 -11.54 12.19 -16.76
C MET A 123 -11.87 11.62 -18.13
N THR A 124 -12.91 12.14 -18.78
CA THR A 124 -13.34 11.71 -20.13
C THR A 124 -12.23 11.96 -21.18
N SER A 125 -11.49 13.07 -21.07
CA SER A 125 -10.45 13.41 -22.05
C SER A 125 -9.26 12.45 -22.03
N PHE A 126 -9.05 11.72 -20.95
CA PHE A 126 -8.03 10.68 -20.85
C PHE A 126 -8.45 9.35 -21.47
N GLU A 127 -9.71 9.20 -21.87
CA GLU A 127 -10.27 7.97 -22.48
C GLU A 127 -9.83 6.71 -21.70
N PRO A 128 -10.07 6.65 -20.37
CA PRO A 128 -9.65 5.48 -19.58
C PRO A 128 -10.47 4.25 -19.97
N ASP A 129 -9.87 3.08 -19.83
CA ASP A 129 -10.56 1.78 -19.88
C ASP A 129 -10.81 1.17 -18.50
N LEU A 130 -10.21 1.78 -17.45
CA LEU A 130 -10.43 1.47 -16.04
C LEU A 130 -10.17 2.71 -15.19
N ILE A 131 -11.03 2.97 -14.21
CA ILE A 131 -10.88 4.02 -13.22
C ILE A 131 -10.78 3.35 -11.83
N LEU A 132 -9.70 3.64 -11.10
CA LEU A 132 -9.51 3.23 -9.71
C LEU A 132 -9.68 4.45 -8.81
N MET A 133 -10.56 4.34 -7.82
CA MET A 133 -10.84 5.40 -6.84
C MET A 133 -10.30 5.02 -5.48
N ALA A 134 -9.44 5.86 -4.91
CA ALA A 134 -8.83 5.60 -3.61
C ALA A 134 -9.84 5.71 -2.45
N TYR A 135 -10.74 6.70 -2.50
CA TYR A 135 -11.56 7.08 -1.36
C TYR A 135 -13.05 7.01 -1.67
N ASP A 136 -13.84 6.69 -0.64
CA ASP A 136 -15.30 6.64 -0.70
C ASP A 136 -15.89 7.99 -1.16
N GLY A 137 -15.35 9.10 -0.65
CA GLY A 137 -15.75 10.46 -1.03
C GLY A 137 -15.56 10.83 -2.50
N ASN A 138 -14.69 10.11 -3.22
CA ASN A 138 -14.50 10.33 -4.67
C ASN A 138 -15.75 9.92 -5.49
N VAL A 139 -16.55 9.01 -4.95
CA VAL A 139 -17.70 8.41 -5.66
C VAL A 139 -19.04 8.64 -4.96
N GLU A 140 -19.11 9.53 -3.97
CA GLU A 140 -20.33 9.84 -3.24
C GLU A 140 -21.45 10.38 -4.13
N GLY A 141 -22.70 10.06 -3.76
CA GLY A 141 -23.91 10.51 -4.45
C GLY A 141 -24.02 9.94 -5.85
N GLU A 142 -24.20 10.81 -6.85
CA GLU A 142 -24.34 10.41 -8.25
C GLU A 142 -23.00 10.26 -8.99
N LYS A 143 -21.85 10.50 -8.30
CA LYS A 143 -20.55 10.51 -8.95
C LYS A 143 -20.15 9.13 -9.48
N PHE A 144 -20.42 8.06 -8.71
CA PHE A 144 -20.15 6.70 -9.17
C PHE A 144 -20.80 6.41 -10.51
N ASP A 145 -22.12 6.69 -10.63
CA ASP A 145 -22.88 6.50 -11.87
C ASP A 145 -22.38 7.39 -13.02
N GLN A 146 -21.75 8.53 -12.72
CA GLN A 146 -21.19 9.41 -13.74
C GLN A 146 -19.85 8.88 -14.23
N TYR A 147 -18.97 8.41 -13.35
CA TYR A 147 -17.70 7.80 -13.75
C TYR A 147 -17.91 6.49 -14.51
N THR A 148 -18.87 5.64 -14.11
CA THR A 148 -19.16 4.38 -14.81
C THR A 148 -19.66 4.56 -16.23
N LYS A 149 -20.18 5.75 -16.58
CA LYS A 149 -20.51 6.10 -17.99
C LYS A 149 -19.25 6.40 -18.82
N ILE A 150 -18.13 6.71 -18.17
CA ILE A 150 -16.84 6.95 -18.84
C ILE A 150 -16.09 5.63 -19.00
N ALA A 151 -15.90 4.88 -17.90
CA ALA A 151 -15.23 3.58 -17.89
C ALA A 151 -15.66 2.77 -16.67
N PRO A 152 -15.42 1.44 -16.63
CA PRO A 152 -15.53 0.65 -15.41
C PRO A 152 -14.79 1.33 -14.26
N THR A 153 -15.51 1.58 -13.16
CA THR A 153 -14.99 2.31 -12.00
C THR A 153 -14.96 1.38 -10.78
N PHE A 154 -13.80 1.19 -10.18
CA PHE A 154 -13.59 0.33 -9.02
C PHE A 154 -13.08 1.16 -7.84
N THR A 155 -13.77 1.10 -6.72
CA THR A 155 -13.41 1.84 -5.51
C THR A 155 -12.60 0.95 -4.57
N ILE A 156 -11.37 1.37 -4.25
CA ILE A 156 -10.53 0.74 -3.23
C ILE A 156 -11.08 1.03 -1.85
N GLY A 157 -11.60 2.24 -1.60
CA GLY A 157 -12.24 2.66 -0.38
C GLY A 157 -11.29 3.10 0.73
N ASP A 158 -11.80 3.90 1.65
CA ASP A 158 -11.01 4.54 2.74
C ASP A 158 -10.27 3.52 3.58
N LYS A 159 -10.95 2.44 3.96
CA LYS A 159 -10.39 1.41 4.82
C LYS A 159 -9.21 0.67 4.18
N LEU A 160 -9.35 0.28 2.93
CA LEU A 160 -8.31 -0.48 2.24
C LEU A 160 -7.18 0.43 1.77
N THR A 161 -7.48 1.67 1.40
CA THR A 161 -6.44 2.68 1.08
C THR A 161 -5.56 3.00 2.30
N ALA A 162 -6.11 2.97 3.50
CA ALA A 162 -5.33 3.12 4.74
C ALA A 162 -4.42 1.90 5.02
N ASP A 163 -4.78 0.71 4.54
CA ASP A 163 -3.93 -0.48 4.51
C ASP A 163 -3.24 -0.59 3.15
N TRP A 164 -2.14 0.13 2.97
CA TRP A 164 -1.44 0.18 1.69
C TRP A 164 -0.99 -1.21 1.16
N ARG A 165 -0.75 -2.20 2.04
CA ARG A 165 -0.43 -3.57 1.64
C ARG A 165 -1.65 -4.26 1.03
N GLY A 166 -2.77 -4.17 1.72
CA GLY A 166 -4.05 -4.66 1.22
C GLY A 166 -4.47 -3.96 -0.07
N ALA A 167 -4.26 -2.64 -0.17
CA ALA A 167 -4.52 -1.87 -1.38
C ALA A 167 -3.67 -2.35 -2.56
N LEU A 168 -2.36 -2.58 -2.38
CA LEU A 168 -1.48 -3.12 -3.42
C LEU A 168 -1.97 -4.47 -3.94
N LEU A 169 -2.32 -5.40 -3.03
CA LEU A 169 -2.81 -6.73 -3.39
C LEU A 169 -4.16 -6.65 -4.12
N LYS A 170 -5.08 -5.80 -3.64
CA LYS A 170 -6.38 -5.59 -4.28
C LYS A 170 -6.22 -4.96 -5.68
N ILE A 171 -5.39 -3.95 -5.81
CA ILE A 171 -5.10 -3.34 -7.12
C ILE A 171 -4.48 -4.39 -8.06
N GLY A 172 -3.52 -5.19 -7.56
CA GLY A 172 -2.97 -6.31 -8.31
C GLY A 172 -4.03 -7.30 -8.80
N GLU A 173 -4.99 -7.66 -7.94
CA GLU A 173 -6.15 -8.46 -8.33
C GLU A 173 -6.97 -7.77 -9.45
N VAL A 174 -7.32 -6.51 -9.25
CA VAL A 174 -8.14 -5.75 -10.20
C VAL A 174 -7.48 -5.60 -11.57
N VAL A 175 -6.18 -5.34 -11.62
CA VAL A 175 -5.46 -5.18 -12.90
C VAL A 175 -4.89 -6.50 -13.46
N GLY A 176 -5.16 -7.64 -12.80
CA GLY A 176 -4.71 -8.96 -13.27
C GLY A 176 -3.24 -9.26 -13.04
N LYS A 177 -2.65 -8.66 -11.99
CA LYS A 177 -1.23 -8.77 -11.60
C LYS A 177 -1.05 -9.22 -10.15
N SER A 178 -1.86 -10.19 -9.69
CA SER A 178 -1.83 -10.65 -8.28
C SER A 178 -0.48 -11.25 -7.89
N GLU A 179 0.17 -12.00 -8.79
CA GLU A 179 1.47 -12.61 -8.51
C GLU A 179 2.57 -11.54 -8.43
N GLU A 180 2.53 -10.54 -9.31
CA GLU A 180 3.45 -9.40 -9.27
C GLU A 180 3.26 -8.57 -8.00
N ALA A 181 2.01 -8.33 -7.58
CA ALA A 181 1.71 -7.60 -6.36
C ALA A 181 2.27 -8.33 -5.12
N GLN A 182 2.10 -9.64 -5.04
CA GLN A 182 2.70 -10.44 -3.96
C GLN A 182 4.23 -10.36 -3.99
N LYS A 183 4.85 -10.50 -5.16
CA LYS A 183 6.31 -10.41 -5.31
C LYS A 183 6.86 -9.02 -4.93
N VAL A 184 6.15 -7.95 -5.28
CA VAL A 184 6.50 -6.58 -4.87
C VAL A 184 6.48 -6.47 -3.35
N LEU A 185 5.43 -6.99 -2.71
CA LEU A 185 5.29 -6.99 -1.26
C LEU A 185 6.38 -7.81 -0.57
N ASP A 186 6.65 -9.03 -1.06
CA ASP A 186 7.71 -9.89 -0.51
C ASP A 186 9.10 -9.22 -0.61
N THR A 187 9.36 -8.51 -1.71
CA THR A 187 10.61 -7.76 -1.92
C THR A 187 10.73 -6.61 -0.93
N TYR A 188 9.64 -5.87 -0.73
CA TYR A 188 9.58 -4.80 0.25
C TYR A 188 9.80 -5.31 1.67
N ASP A 189 9.12 -6.39 2.06
CA ASP A 189 9.22 -6.97 3.40
C ASP A 189 10.63 -7.48 3.70
N ALA A 190 11.31 -8.05 2.70
CA ALA A 190 12.72 -8.44 2.83
C ALA A 190 13.62 -7.21 3.08
N LYS A 191 13.40 -6.11 2.35
CA LYS A 191 14.14 -4.85 2.54
C LYS A 191 13.89 -4.25 3.92
N ALA A 192 12.63 -4.18 4.35
CA ALA A 192 12.26 -3.64 5.67
C ALA A 192 12.88 -4.47 6.82
N LYS A 193 12.88 -5.80 6.69
CA LYS A 193 13.51 -6.71 7.65
C LYS A 193 15.02 -6.47 7.74
N GLU A 194 15.72 -6.42 6.60
CA GLU A 194 17.15 -6.14 6.56
C GLU A 194 17.49 -4.78 7.19
N ALA A 195 16.69 -3.75 6.87
CA ALA A 195 16.84 -2.43 7.44
C ALA A 195 16.67 -2.42 8.97
N LYS A 196 15.65 -3.14 9.47
CA LYS A 196 15.43 -3.31 10.91
C LYS A 196 16.64 -3.96 11.61
N GLU A 197 17.21 -5.01 11.02
CA GLU A 197 18.38 -5.68 11.58
C GLU A 197 19.61 -4.73 11.64
N LYS A 198 19.83 -3.93 10.58
CA LYS A 198 20.89 -2.91 10.55
C LYS A 198 20.69 -1.83 11.61
N LEU A 199 19.46 -1.33 11.75
CA LEU A 199 19.10 -0.33 12.76
C LEU A 199 19.25 -0.87 14.18
N GLN A 200 18.84 -2.11 14.43
CA GLN A 200 19.04 -2.76 15.72
C GLN A 200 20.52 -2.89 16.08
N ALA A 201 21.40 -3.13 15.11
CA ALA A 201 22.83 -3.20 15.35
C ALA A 201 23.47 -1.83 15.62
N ALA A 202 23.01 -0.76 14.95
CA ALA A 202 23.60 0.57 15.01
C ALA A 202 22.97 1.49 16.06
N ALA A 203 21.68 1.34 16.32
CA ALA A 203 20.84 2.30 17.06
C ALA A 203 19.79 1.61 17.95
N ALA A 204 20.12 0.46 18.56
CA ALA A 204 19.17 -0.27 19.39
C ALA A 204 18.56 0.61 20.50
N GLY A 205 17.25 0.67 20.56
CA GLY A 205 16.50 1.42 21.55
C GLY A 205 16.45 2.94 21.32
N GLN A 206 17.12 3.46 20.30
CA GLN A 206 17.03 4.89 19.96
C GLN A 206 15.66 5.26 19.43
N SER A 207 15.23 6.48 19.76
CA SER A 207 13.94 7.03 19.37
C SER A 207 14.07 7.97 18.16
N ALA A 208 13.03 8.01 17.34
CA ALA A 208 12.96 8.92 16.22
C ALA A 208 11.57 9.57 16.13
N ALA A 209 11.49 10.77 15.54
CA ALA A 209 10.25 11.41 15.17
C ALA A 209 10.33 11.94 13.73
N ALA A 210 9.23 11.84 12.97
CA ALA A 210 9.10 12.54 11.72
C ALA A 210 8.24 13.79 11.92
N LEU A 211 8.73 14.92 11.46
CA LEU A 211 8.08 16.23 11.54
C LEU A 211 7.90 16.79 10.14
N TRP A 212 6.69 17.20 9.81
CA TRP A 212 6.42 17.99 8.62
C TRP A 212 6.29 19.45 9.01
N PHE A 213 7.10 20.29 8.38
CA PHE A 213 7.14 21.71 8.62
C PHE A 213 6.69 22.48 7.38
N VAL A 214 5.54 23.12 7.45
CA VAL A 214 4.91 23.82 6.34
C VAL A 214 4.20 25.08 6.82
N GLN A 215 4.42 26.19 6.11
CA GLN A 215 3.78 27.49 6.40
C GLN A 215 3.93 27.93 7.88
N GLY A 216 5.09 27.68 8.48
CA GLY A 216 5.39 28.05 9.86
C GLY A 216 4.78 27.13 10.94
N ASN A 217 4.12 26.04 10.56
CA ASN A 217 3.50 25.10 11.49
C ASN A 217 4.21 23.75 11.45
N PHE A 218 4.34 23.12 12.62
CA PHE A 218 4.83 21.77 12.76
C PHE A 218 3.68 20.78 12.84
N TYR A 219 3.86 19.67 12.14
CA TYR A 219 3.01 18.49 12.25
C TYR A 219 3.90 17.30 12.60
N ILE A 220 3.43 16.45 13.51
CA ILE A 220 4.13 15.23 13.91
C ILE A 220 3.38 14.01 13.37
N VAL A 221 4.12 13.03 12.89
CA VAL A 221 3.52 11.79 12.37
C VAL A 221 2.86 10.99 13.50
N SER A 222 1.74 10.35 13.22
CA SER A 222 1.11 9.36 14.12
C SER A 222 1.99 8.12 14.29
N ASP A 223 1.91 7.46 15.46
CA ASP A 223 2.71 6.25 15.73
C ASP A 223 2.24 4.99 14.99
N GLN A 224 1.02 4.99 14.45
CA GLN A 224 0.40 3.84 13.78
C GLN A 224 0.13 4.05 12.28
N LEU A 225 0.37 5.25 11.76
CA LEU A 225 -0.02 5.62 10.40
C LEU A 225 1.15 6.23 9.63
N SER A 226 1.10 6.14 8.29
CA SER A 226 2.09 6.74 7.39
C SER A 226 3.54 6.35 7.75
N SER A 227 4.49 7.27 7.60
CA SER A 227 5.89 7.03 7.97
C SER A 227 6.12 6.67 9.45
N GLY A 228 5.14 6.93 10.34
CA GLY A 228 5.23 6.48 11.73
C GLY A 228 5.08 4.97 11.87
N ASP A 229 4.13 4.34 11.19
CA ASP A 229 4.05 2.87 11.14
C ASP A 229 5.36 2.27 10.64
N LEU A 230 5.94 2.85 9.59
CA LEU A 230 7.24 2.41 9.08
C LEU A 230 8.35 2.54 10.14
N LEU A 231 8.53 3.71 10.74
CA LEU A 231 9.60 3.96 11.71
C LEU A 231 9.51 3.02 12.92
N TYR A 232 8.31 2.84 13.46
CA TYR A 232 8.13 2.19 14.76
C TYR A 232 7.81 0.71 14.64
N ASN A 233 6.82 0.33 13.84
CA ASN A 233 6.38 -1.06 13.76
C ASN A 233 7.26 -1.89 12.84
N GLN A 234 7.69 -1.32 11.72
CA GLN A 234 8.45 -2.06 10.72
C GLN A 234 9.96 -1.98 10.97
N LEU A 235 10.51 -0.79 11.24
CA LEU A 235 11.94 -0.58 11.48
C LEU A 235 12.35 -0.75 12.95
N GLY A 236 11.40 -0.65 13.88
CA GLY A 236 11.62 -0.94 15.30
C GLY A 236 12.34 0.17 16.08
N LEU A 237 12.29 1.42 15.61
CA LEU A 237 12.71 2.58 16.37
C LEU A 237 11.75 2.84 17.54
N THR A 238 12.25 3.45 18.61
CA THR A 238 11.42 3.73 19.79
C THR A 238 10.51 4.92 19.53
N VAL A 239 9.22 4.77 19.86
CA VAL A 239 8.23 5.85 19.77
C VAL A 239 8.47 6.86 20.88
N PRO A 240 8.74 8.15 20.60
CA PRO A 240 8.85 9.20 21.63
C PRO A 240 7.57 9.38 22.44
N ALA A 241 7.70 9.82 23.70
CA ALA A 241 6.53 10.02 24.59
C ALA A 241 5.53 11.02 24.01
N VAL A 242 6.02 12.11 23.44
CA VAL A 242 5.18 13.14 22.79
C VAL A 242 4.40 12.58 21.59
N VAL A 243 5.01 11.72 20.78
CA VAL A 243 4.33 11.06 19.65
C VAL A 243 3.18 10.19 20.15
N LYS A 244 3.42 9.36 21.18
CA LYS A 244 2.37 8.51 21.79
C LYS A 244 1.20 9.32 22.31
N GLU A 245 1.49 10.43 23.02
CA GLU A 245 0.46 11.30 23.60
C GLU A 245 -0.42 11.92 22.50
N ILE A 246 0.20 12.45 21.44
CA ILE A 246 -0.54 13.07 20.33
C ILE A 246 -1.31 12.01 19.55
N SER A 247 -0.74 10.86 19.28
CA SER A 247 -1.39 9.77 18.55
C SER A 247 -2.59 9.19 19.29
N ALA A 248 -2.59 9.22 20.62
CA ALA A 248 -3.71 8.73 21.41
C ALA A 248 -5.03 9.52 21.21
N THR A 249 -4.95 10.73 20.72
CA THR A 249 -6.11 11.63 20.48
C THR A 249 -6.21 12.12 19.03
N GLY A 250 -5.11 12.03 18.28
CA GLY A 250 -5.05 12.41 16.87
C GLY A 250 -5.72 11.38 15.97
N THR A 251 -6.36 11.84 14.91
CA THR A 251 -7.03 10.97 13.92
C THR A 251 -6.36 11.02 12.55
N GLY A 252 -5.40 11.93 12.36
CA GLY A 252 -4.69 12.11 11.09
C GLY A 252 -3.35 11.38 11.05
N ASN A 253 -2.84 11.16 9.84
CA ASN A 253 -1.48 10.67 9.62
C ASN A 253 -0.46 11.66 10.21
N TRP A 254 -0.73 12.95 10.05
CA TRP A 254 0.06 14.07 10.54
C TRP A 254 -0.82 14.95 11.44
N ASN A 255 -0.37 15.17 12.65
CA ASN A 255 -1.12 15.90 13.67
C ASN A 255 -0.38 17.19 14.00
N ALA A 256 -1.11 18.32 14.04
CA ALA A 256 -0.51 19.60 14.42
C ALA A 256 0.09 19.53 15.82
N ILE A 257 1.31 20.05 15.97
CA ILE A 257 2.01 20.13 17.25
C ILE A 257 2.43 21.58 17.52
N PRO A 258 1.93 22.22 18.60
CA PRO A 258 2.38 23.56 18.94
C PRO A 258 3.85 23.55 19.40
N LEU A 259 4.52 24.67 19.22
CA LEU A 259 5.96 24.79 19.49
C LEU A 259 6.30 24.49 20.96
N GLU A 260 5.45 24.86 21.90
CA GLU A 260 5.61 24.57 23.32
C GLU A 260 5.59 23.06 23.60
N LYS A 261 4.73 22.31 22.89
CA LYS A 261 4.68 20.85 23.02
C LYS A 261 5.84 20.17 22.29
N LEU A 262 6.31 20.79 21.21
CA LEU A 262 7.50 20.34 20.50
C LEU A 262 8.76 20.44 21.37
N ALA A 263 8.81 21.39 22.32
CA ALA A 263 9.90 21.52 23.29
C ALA A 263 10.05 20.29 24.21
N GLU A 264 8.99 19.50 24.38
CA GLU A 264 8.98 18.28 25.18
C GLU A 264 9.41 17.04 24.36
N LEU A 265 9.68 17.20 23.05
CA LEU A 265 10.03 16.10 22.18
C LEU A 265 11.37 15.46 22.59
N ASP A 266 11.29 14.23 23.05
CA ASP A 266 12.39 13.42 23.58
C ASP A 266 13.03 12.51 22.52
N ALA A 267 12.77 12.77 21.23
CA ALA A 267 13.37 12.02 20.13
C ALA A 267 14.88 12.24 20.05
N GLU A 268 15.63 11.15 19.83
CA GLU A 268 17.07 11.20 19.58
C GLU A 268 17.40 11.54 18.13
N HIS A 269 16.51 11.21 17.20
CA HIS A 269 16.59 11.52 15.78
C HIS A 269 15.32 12.24 15.31
N ILE A 270 15.47 13.23 14.45
CA ILE A 270 14.37 13.94 13.80
C ILE A 270 14.55 13.85 12.30
N PHE A 271 13.54 13.33 11.61
CA PHE A 271 13.38 13.42 10.17
C PHE A 271 12.46 14.61 9.89
N LEU A 272 13.02 15.69 9.35
CA LEU A 272 12.30 16.94 9.12
C LEU A 272 11.96 17.08 7.64
N ILE A 273 10.67 17.01 7.33
CA ILE A 273 10.16 17.29 6.00
C ILE A 273 9.87 18.79 5.93
N ASN A 274 10.67 19.52 5.15
CA ASN A 274 10.66 20.98 5.10
C ASN A 274 10.27 21.49 3.71
N SER A 275 9.28 22.40 3.65
CA SER A 275 8.86 23.02 2.41
C SER A 275 9.81 24.12 1.92
N GLY A 276 10.78 24.53 2.73
CA GLY A 276 11.85 25.45 2.32
C GLY A 276 11.42 26.91 2.11
N THR A 277 10.35 27.37 2.80
CA THR A 277 9.91 28.76 2.71
C THR A 277 10.71 29.67 3.67
N GLU A 278 10.74 31.00 3.40
CA GLU A 278 11.40 31.97 4.31
C GLU A 278 10.79 31.95 5.72
N THR A 279 9.47 31.77 5.82
CA THR A 279 8.75 31.67 7.10
C THR A 279 9.24 30.47 7.91
N ASP A 280 9.54 29.38 7.21
CA ASP A 280 10.05 28.16 7.81
C ASP A 280 11.42 28.41 8.45
N SER A 281 12.28 29.18 7.82
CA SER A 281 13.61 29.53 8.34
C SER A 281 13.56 30.28 9.68
N GLN A 282 12.54 31.10 9.93
CA GLN A 282 12.38 31.83 11.20
C GLN A 282 12.03 30.89 12.36
N ALA A 283 11.06 29.97 12.18
CA ALA A 283 10.66 29.04 13.21
C ALA A 283 11.80 28.06 13.57
N LEU A 284 12.57 27.60 12.59
CA LEU A 284 13.77 26.78 12.83
C LEU A 284 14.91 27.56 13.50
N SER A 285 14.79 28.90 13.58
CA SER A 285 15.71 29.76 14.33
C SER A 285 15.28 30.00 15.76
N ASP A 286 14.08 29.60 16.15
CA ASP A 286 13.50 29.79 17.48
C ASP A 286 14.35 29.08 18.56
N PRO A 287 14.58 29.70 19.74
CA PRO A 287 15.25 29.06 20.85
C PRO A 287 14.60 27.75 21.32
N ILE A 288 13.27 27.62 21.22
CA ILE A 288 12.56 26.39 21.57
C ILE A 288 13.01 25.25 20.66
N TRP A 289 12.97 25.45 19.33
CA TRP A 289 13.47 24.49 18.36
C TRP A 289 14.92 24.09 18.64
N LYS A 290 15.79 25.10 18.80
CA LYS A 290 17.22 24.88 19.05
C LYS A 290 17.53 24.13 20.35
N ASN A 291 16.59 24.12 21.29
CA ASN A 291 16.74 23.44 22.58
C ASN A 291 16.34 21.96 22.56
N ILE A 292 15.67 21.48 21.51
CA ILE A 292 15.33 20.06 21.35
C ILE A 292 16.60 19.21 21.35
N PRO A 293 16.65 18.08 22.07
CA PRO A 293 17.87 17.25 22.19
C PRO A 293 18.45 16.83 20.84
N ALA A 294 17.64 16.34 19.90
CA ALA A 294 18.09 15.95 18.57
C ALA A 294 18.71 17.13 17.80
N VAL A 295 18.13 18.33 17.90
CA VAL A 295 18.64 19.55 17.25
C VAL A 295 20.01 19.93 17.83
N LYS A 296 20.16 19.95 19.15
CA LYS A 296 21.44 20.23 19.82
C LYS A 296 22.53 19.25 19.42
N ASN A 297 22.18 18.00 19.22
CA ASN A 297 23.12 16.93 18.90
C ASN A 297 23.40 16.80 17.39
N GLY A 298 22.80 17.66 16.55
CA GLY A 298 22.97 17.61 15.09
C GLY A 298 22.36 16.36 14.46
N LYS A 299 21.33 15.77 15.08
CA LYS A 299 20.62 14.58 14.62
C LYS A 299 19.26 14.95 13.99
N VAL A 300 19.25 16.01 13.21
CA VAL A 300 18.13 16.40 12.37
C VAL A 300 18.49 16.14 10.91
N TYR A 301 17.69 15.35 10.25
CA TYR A 301 17.86 14.96 8.85
C TYR A 301 16.74 15.61 8.04
N GLU A 302 17.11 16.52 7.15
CA GLU A 302 16.17 17.35 6.44
C GLU A 302 15.89 16.81 5.04
N TYR A 303 14.61 16.70 4.68
CA TYR A 303 14.11 16.22 3.40
C TYR A 303 13.14 17.24 2.80
N PRO A 304 13.13 17.43 1.48
CA PRO A 304 12.19 18.33 0.84
C PRO A 304 10.76 17.76 0.91
N SER A 305 9.75 18.62 0.81
CA SER A 305 8.34 18.21 0.75
C SER A 305 7.99 17.39 -0.51
N THR A 306 8.87 17.39 -1.51
CA THR A 306 8.80 16.56 -2.71
C THR A 306 9.28 15.13 -2.50
N SER A 307 9.83 14.81 -1.33
CA SER A 307 10.26 13.46 -0.96
C SER A 307 9.07 12.53 -0.66
N SER A 308 9.36 11.25 -0.53
CA SER A 308 8.36 10.20 -0.28
C SER A 308 7.78 10.19 1.14
N TRP A 309 8.32 10.96 2.06
CA TRP A 309 7.97 10.93 3.50
C TRP A 309 6.50 11.21 3.83
N LEU A 310 5.81 11.95 2.97
CA LEU A 310 4.39 12.32 3.18
C LEU A 310 3.40 11.28 2.63
N TYR A 311 3.91 10.21 2.00
CA TYR A 311 3.11 9.24 1.27
C TYR A 311 3.25 7.83 1.86
N ALA A 312 2.39 6.91 1.41
CA ALA A 312 2.41 5.50 1.77
C ALA A 312 2.35 4.63 0.51
N GLY A 313 3.11 3.56 0.51
CA GLY A 313 3.21 2.61 -0.61
C GLY A 313 4.57 1.94 -0.63
N THR A 314 4.75 0.95 -1.47
CA THR A 314 6.00 0.19 -1.54
C THR A 314 7.18 1.03 -2.00
N ILE A 315 6.98 1.94 -2.95
CA ILE A 315 8.04 2.81 -3.47
C ILE A 315 8.34 3.89 -2.43
N ALA A 316 7.31 4.58 -1.93
CA ALA A 316 7.47 5.61 -0.91
C ALA A 316 8.24 5.08 0.30
N TYR A 317 7.79 3.99 0.89
CA TYR A 317 8.43 3.44 2.08
C TYR A 317 9.81 2.83 1.80
N SER A 318 10.05 2.30 0.60
CA SER A 318 11.39 1.83 0.23
C SER A 318 12.41 2.98 0.19
N GLN A 319 12.01 4.16 -0.28
CA GLN A 319 12.84 5.36 -0.27
C GLN A 319 13.05 5.87 1.16
N VAL A 320 11.99 5.92 1.98
CA VAL A 320 12.12 6.30 3.41
C VAL A 320 13.04 5.34 4.17
N ILE A 321 13.01 4.04 3.89
CA ILE A 321 13.95 3.07 4.48
C ILE A 321 15.39 3.44 4.13
N ASP A 322 15.67 3.77 2.88
CA ASP A 322 17.02 4.16 2.45
C ASP A 322 17.47 5.45 3.16
N ASP A 323 16.60 6.45 3.24
CA ASP A 323 16.85 7.71 3.97
C ASP A 323 17.18 7.47 5.45
N VAL A 324 16.42 6.60 6.12
CA VAL A 324 16.62 6.25 7.53
C VAL A 324 17.96 5.55 7.72
N LEU A 325 18.29 4.58 6.87
CA LEU A 325 19.56 3.87 6.93
C LEU A 325 20.75 4.80 6.67
N GLU A 326 20.67 5.65 5.66
CA GLU A 326 21.73 6.62 5.36
C GLU A 326 21.93 7.62 6.50
N SER A 327 20.86 8.03 7.17
CA SER A 327 20.91 8.99 8.27
C SER A 327 21.45 8.39 9.57
N ILE A 328 21.10 7.17 9.91
CA ILE A 328 21.38 6.59 11.24
C ILE A 328 22.55 5.60 11.21
N VAL A 329 22.64 4.76 10.18
CA VAL A 329 23.58 3.63 10.17
C VAL A 329 24.98 4.03 9.67
N LYS A 330 25.11 4.99 8.76
CA LYS A 330 26.36 5.53 8.12
C LYS A 330 27.52 4.54 8.01
#